data_fbbdd96d1d037c3ebc608c9812215edd
#
_entry.id   fbbdd96d1d037c3ebc608c9812215edd
#
_cell.length_a   1.000
_cell.length_b   1.000
_cell.length_c   1.000
_cell.angle_alpha   90.00
_cell.angle_beta   90.00
_cell.angle_gamma   90.00
#
_symmetry.space_group_name_H-M   'P 1'
#
loop_
_entity.id
_entity.type
_entity.pdbx_description
1 polymer ?
#
loop_
_entity_poly.entity_id
_entity_poly.type
_entity_poly.pdbx_seq_one_letter_code
_entity_poly.pdbx_strand_id
1 'polypeptide(L)'
;MLYLVSKAFWLVAQPGNLLVLLLVLERLPTGKEGKRGRLSVYGTNVALALMVTGMSWAMGWKAYLLLQLTAILVAGSAGVWLFYIQHQFEGVYWERGGGWDFQKAALHGSSYYELPRLLQWFSGNIGFHHIHHLSPRIPNYHLEKCHRAEPLFQTVKPLTLVGSLKSFAYRLWDEQRQKLVGYGALKAIRVERGPAPARSRRNR
;
A
#
# COMPACT_ATOMS: atom_id res chain seq x y z
N MET A 1 -1.58 10.71 18.49
CA MET A 1 -2.17 9.64 17.67
C MET A 1 -1.56 9.55 16.27
N LEU A 2 -1.28 10.66 15.59
CA LEU A 2 -0.59 10.72 14.27
C LEU A 2 0.76 9.97 14.19
N TYR A 3 1.50 9.92 15.29
CA TYR A 3 2.85 9.34 15.34
C TYR A 3 2.86 7.81 15.27
N LEU A 4 1.80 7.15 15.74
CA LEU A 4 1.71 5.68 15.76
C LEU A 4 1.37 5.09 14.40
N VAL A 5 0.49 5.71 13.63
CA VAL A 5 0.07 5.24 12.30
C VAL A 5 1.25 5.31 11.33
N SER A 6 2.06 6.38 11.37
CA SER A 6 3.22 6.51 10.50
C SER A 6 4.33 5.52 10.85
N LYS A 7 4.58 5.25 12.14
CA LYS A 7 5.57 4.25 12.56
C LYS A 7 5.16 2.82 12.25
N ALA A 8 3.90 2.46 12.50
CA ALA A 8 3.39 1.14 12.18
C ALA A 8 3.45 0.87 10.66
N PHE A 9 3.05 1.85 9.85
CA PHE A 9 3.14 1.76 8.40
C PHE A 9 4.60 1.63 7.93
N TRP A 10 5.53 2.42 8.49
CA TRP A 10 6.96 2.34 8.17
C TRP A 10 7.60 1.02 8.61
N LEU A 11 7.18 0.48 9.76
CA LEU A 11 7.66 -0.82 10.23
C LEU A 11 7.22 -1.94 9.29
N VAL A 12 5.98 -1.88 8.81
CA VAL A 12 5.40 -2.85 7.86
C VAL A 12 5.93 -2.63 6.44
N ALA A 13 6.13 -1.38 6.02
CA ALA A 13 6.61 -1.02 4.68
C ALA A 13 8.12 -1.20 4.47
N GLN A 14 8.87 -1.58 5.51
CA GLN A 14 10.27 -2.03 5.33
C GLN A 14 10.26 -3.33 4.51
N PRO A 15 11.01 -3.39 3.39
CA PRO A 15 10.97 -4.56 2.49
C PRO A 15 11.22 -5.89 3.21
N GLY A 16 12.10 -5.90 4.22
CA GLY A 16 12.38 -7.10 5.02
C GLY A 16 11.22 -7.52 5.92
N ASN A 17 10.53 -6.57 6.54
CA ASN A 17 9.42 -6.87 7.45
C ASN A 17 8.16 -7.27 6.68
N LEU A 18 7.90 -6.64 5.52
CA LEU A 18 6.80 -7.04 4.65
C LEU A 18 7.04 -8.44 4.08
N LEU A 19 8.29 -8.77 3.73
CA LEU A 19 8.65 -10.12 3.29
C LEU A 19 8.36 -11.15 4.36
N VAL A 20 8.75 -10.90 5.62
CA VAL A 20 8.45 -11.78 6.76
C VAL A 20 6.95 -11.87 6.99
N LEU A 21 6.22 -10.76 6.91
CA LEU A 21 4.77 -10.73 7.08
C LEU A 21 4.05 -11.55 6.00
N LEU A 22 4.41 -11.36 4.73
CA LEU A 22 3.82 -12.08 3.59
C LEU A 22 4.23 -13.55 3.58
N LEU A 23 5.47 -13.88 3.94
CA LEU A 23 5.95 -15.27 3.92
C LEU A 23 5.49 -16.09 5.13
N VAL A 24 5.27 -15.47 6.28
CA VAL A 24 4.98 -16.18 7.53
C VAL A 24 3.52 -16.06 7.96
N LEU A 25 2.96 -14.86 7.97
CA LEU A 25 1.61 -14.65 8.54
C LEU A 25 0.48 -15.04 7.60
N GLU A 26 0.62 -14.80 6.29
CA GLU A 26 -0.43 -15.16 5.32
C GLU A 26 -0.44 -16.65 4.96
N ARG A 27 0.59 -17.41 5.36
CA ARG A 27 0.71 -18.84 5.05
C ARG A 27 0.33 -19.75 6.21
N LEU A 28 -0.09 -19.18 7.32
CA LEU A 28 -0.62 -19.96 8.45
C LEU A 28 -2.15 -19.81 8.47
N PRO A 29 -2.89 -20.91 8.56
CA PRO A 29 -4.34 -20.81 8.71
C PRO A 29 -4.66 -20.10 10.03
N THR A 30 -5.42 -19.01 9.97
CA THR A 30 -5.76 -18.18 11.14
C THR A 30 -6.82 -18.82 12.06
N GLY A 31 -7.31 -20.00 11.68
CA GLY A 31 -8.36 -20.71 12.42
C GLY A 31 -9.78 -20.19 12.17
N LYS A 32 -9.92 -19.03 11.51
CA LYS A 32 -11.23 -18.45 11.13
C LYS A 32 -11.76 -19.00 9.80
N GLU A 33 -10.86 -19.60 9.00
CA GLU A 33 -11.22 -20.18 7.72
C GLU A 33 -11.98 -21.51 7.90
N GLY A 34 -12.98 -21.75 7.07
CA GLY A 34 -13.65 -23.03 6.96
C GLY A 34 -12.69 -24.14 6.47
N LYS A 35 -13.14 -25.40 6.51
CA LYS A 35 -12.33 -26.57 6.08
C LYS A 35 -11.70 -26.39 4.69
N ARG A 36 -12.44 -25.82 3.72
CA ARG A 36 -11.95 -25.56 2.35
C ARG A 36 -10.81 -24.53 2.33
N GLY A 37 -10.92 -23.47 3.13
CA GLY A 37 -9.87 -22.44 3.22
C GLY A 37 -8.58 -23.03 3.79
N ARG A 38 -8.65 -23.78 4.88
CA ARG A 38 -7.48 -24.47 5.46
C ARG A 38 -6.82 -25.44 4.49
N LEU A 39 -7.62 -26.24 3.78
CA LEU A 39 -7.11 -27.19 2.77
C LEU A 39 -6.40 -26.44 1.64
N SER A 40 -6.94 -25.31 1.18
CA SER A 40 -6.30 -24.45 0.18
C SER A 40 -4.95 -23.94 0.66
N VAL A 41 -4.85 -23.43 1.89
CA VAL A 41 -3.59 -22.95 2.48
C VAL A 41 -2.56 -24.08 2.55
N TYR A 42 -2.92 -25.25 3.09
CA TYR A 42 -2.01 -26.39 3.14
C TYR A 42 -1.60 -26.89 1.76
N GLY A 43 -2.55 -27.00 0.82
CA GLY A 43 -2.25 -27.38 -0.56
C GLY A 43 -1.27 -26.43 -1.23
N THR A 44 -1.46 -25.12 -1.05
CA THR A 44 -0.52 -24.10 -1.54
C THR A 44 0.86 -24.26 -0.92
N ASN A 45 0.94 -24.43 0.40
CA ASN A 45 2.22 -24.60 1.08
C ASN A 45 2.97 -25.86 0.63
N VAL A 46 2.26 -26.99 0.45
CA VAL A 46 2.84 -28.22 -0.10
C VAL A 46 3.34 -28.01 -1.52
N ALA A 47 2.53 -27.40 -2.40
CA ALA A 47 2.93 -27.09 -3.77
C ALA A 47 4.19 -26.22 -3.82
N LEU A 48 4.27 -25.20 -2.96
CA LEU A 48 5.45 -24.34 -2.87
C LEU A 48 6.67 -25.11 -2.34
N ALA A 49 6.52 -25.96 -1.33
CA ALA A 49 7.62 -26.81 -0.84
C ALA A 49 8.15 -27.73 -1.93
N LEU A 50 7.27 -28.38 -2.69
CA LEU A 50 7.65 -29.23 -3.81
C LEU A 50 8.37 -28.43 -4.91
N MET A 51 7.88 -27.23 -5.24
CA MET A 51 8.51 -26.35 -6.23
C MET A 51 9.90 -25.90 -5.77
N VAL A 52 10.04 -25.44 -4.52
CA VAL A 52 11.34 -25.02 -3.95
C VAL A 52 12.33 -26.20 -3.98
N THR A 53 11.91 -27.38 -3.55
CA THR A 53 12.75 -28.58 -3.53
C THR A 53 13.16 -28.99 -4.95
N GLY A 54 12.20 -29.06 -5.87
CA GLY A 54 12.46 -29.43 -7.27
C GLY A 54 13.40 -28.45 -7.98
N MET A 55 13.17 -27.15 -7.82
CA MET A 55 14.03 -26.12 -8.42
C MET A 55 15.43 -26.10 -7.79
N SER A 56 15.50 -26.28 -6.47
CA SER A 56 16.80 -26.40 -5.77
C SER A 56 17.59 -27.63 -6.21
N TRP A 57 16.91 -28.74 -6.49
CA TRP A 57 17.54 -29.94 -7.02
C TRP A 57 18.02 -29.76 -8.47
N ALA A 58 17.19 -29.11 -9.32
CA ALA A 58 17.47 -28.93 -10.74
C ALA A 58 18.63 -27.95 -11.01
N MET A 59 18.73 -26.84 -10.31
CA MET A 59 19.73 -25.79 -10.56
C MET A 59 20.72 -25.58 -9.42
N GLY A 60 20.58 -26.33 -8.32
CA GLY A 60 21.35 -26.16 -7.10
C GLY A 60 20.73 -25.10 -6.17
N TRP A 61 20.71 -25.39 -4.88
CA TRP A 61 20.03 -24.54 -3.89
C TRP A 61 20.60 -23.11 -3.80
N LYS A 62 21.91 -22.91 -4.03
CA LYS A 62 22.53 -21.57 -4.00
C LYS A 62 22.05 -20.68 -5.14
N ALA A 63 22.03 -21.25 -6.37
CA ALA A 63 21.53 -20.52 -7.54
C ALA A 63 20.04 -20.22 -7.42
N TYR A 64 19.24 -21.19 -6.99
CA TYR A 64 17.81 -20.98 -6.74
C TYR A 64 17.57 -19.91 -5.70
N LEU A 65 18.25 -19.95 -4.56
CA LEU A 65 18.11 -18.96 -3.49
C LEU A 65 18.46 -17.54 -3.98
N LEU A 66 19.55 -17.39 -4.71
CA LEU A 66 19.96 -16.09 -5.27
C LEU A 66 18.91 -15.54 -6.23
N LEU A 67 18.43 -16.34 -7.17
CA LEU A 67 17.38 -15.94 -8.11
C LEU A 67 16.08 -15.59 -7.39
N GLN A 68 15.66 -16.43 -6.46
CA GLN A 68 14.42 -16.24 -5.72
C GLN A 68 14.45 -14.97 -4.83
N LEU A 69 15.54 -14.75 -4.10
CA LEU A 69 15.69 -13.55 -3.27
C LEU A 69 15.71 -12.28 -4.13
N THR A 70 16.43 -12.31 -5.28
CA THR A 70 16.43 -11.16 -6.20
C THR A 70 15.05 -10.90 -6.76
N ALA A 71 14.33 -11.93 -7.21
CA ALA A 71 12.96 -11.78 -7.72
C ALA A 71 12.01 -11.24 -6.66
N ILE A 72 12.05 -11.77 -5.44
CA ILE A 72 11.22 -11.30 -4.31
C ILE A 72 11.56 -9.86 -3.94
N LEU A 73 12.85 -9.50 -3.90
CA LEU A 73 13.27 -8.14 -3.58
C LEU A 73 12.74 -7.14 -4.62
N VAL A 74 12.89 -7.43 -5.90
CA VAL A 74 12.42 -6.56 -6.98
C VAL A 74 10.88 -6.47 -6.98
N ALA A 75 10.20 -7.61 -7.02
CA ALA A 75 8.73 -7.66 -7.05
C ALA A 75 8.11 -7.09 -5.77
N GLY A 76 8.68 -7.43 -4.60
CA GLY A 76 8.23 -6.91 -3.32
C GLY A 76 8.41 -5.41 -3.21
N SER A 77 9.55 -4.87 -3.63
CA SER A 77 9.80 -3.43 -3.63
C SER A 77 8.82 -2.69 -4.55
N ALA A 78 8.58 -3.21 -5.75
CA ALA A 78 7.62 -2.66 -6.69
C ALA A 78 6.19 -2.72 -6.12
N GLY A 79 5.79 -3.84 -5.52
CA GLY A 79 4.48 -4.01 -4.89
C GLY A 79 4.26 -3.04 -3.72
N VAL A 80 5.26 -2.92 -2.82
CA VAL A 80 5.21 -1.95 -1.70
C VAL A 80 5.12 -0.52 -2.22
N TRP A 81 5.91 -0.19 -3.25
CA TRP A 81 5.86 1.14 -3.86
C TRP A 81 4.48 1.44 -4.45
N LEU A 82 3.93 0.53 -5.26
CA LEU A 82 2.60 0.68 -5.83
C LEU A 82 1.55 0.86 -4.74
N PHE A 83 1.53 -0.01 -3.73
CA PHE A 83 0.59 0.09 -2.61
C PHE A 83 0.71 1.44 -1.88
N TYR A 84 1.94 1.90 -1.64
CA TYR A 84 2.21 3.15 -0.94
C TYR A 84 1.64 4.35 -1.69
N ILE A 85 1.96 4.52 -2.98
CA ILE A 85 1.53 5.67 -3.78
C ILE A 85 0.04 5.66 -4.11
N GLN A 86 -0.60 4.49 -4.03
CA GLN A 86 -2.04 4.37 -4.25
C GLN A 86 -2.86 5.06 -3.17
N HIS A 87 -2.29 5.24 -1.96
CA HIS A 87 -2.98 5.84 -0.81
C HIS A 87 -2.22 7.03 -0.19
N GLN A 88 -1.01 7.30 -0.63
CA GLN A 88 -0.14 8.34 -0.08
C GLN A 88 0.33 9.28 -1.19
N PHE A 89 -0.52 10.20 -1.62
CA PHE A 89 -0.25 11.14 -2.70
C PHE A 89 -0.81 12.53 -2.38
N GLU A 90 -0.40 13.53 -3.16
CA GLU A 90 -0.83 14.92 -2.97
C GLU A 90 -2.33 15.07 -3.26
N GLY A 91 -3.06 15.64 -2.30
CA GLY A 91 -4.51 15.86 -2.45
C GLY A 91 -5.37 14.63 -2.13
N VAL A 92 -4.80 13.61 -1.49
CA VAL A 92 -5.57 12.44 -1.05
C VAL A 92 -6.72 12.86 -0.13
N TYR A 93 -7.90 12.31 -0.35
CA TYR A 93 -9.04 12.45 0.55
C TYR A 93 -8.87 11.55 1.77
N TRP A 94 -9.04 12.13 2.93
CA TRP A 94 -9.08 11.40 4.17
C TRP A 94 -10.03 12.12 5.15
N GLU A 95 -10.95 11.40 5.79
CA GLU A 95 -11.95 11.97 6.67
C GLU A 95 -12.21 11.04 7.86
N ARG A 96 -12.60 11.61 9.00
CA ARG A 96 -12.99 10.88 10.20
C ARG A 96 -14.50 10.96 10.47
N GLY A 97 -15.06 9.82 10.91
CA GLY A 97 -16.42 9.79 11.44
C GLY A 97 -17.51 10.11 10.42
N GLY A 98 -18.46 10.97 10.79
CA GLY A 98 -19.68 11.20 10.01
C GLY A 98 -19.51 11.95 8.68
N GLY A 99 -18.33 12.51 8.40
CA GLY A 99 -18.02 13.16 7.10
C GLY A 99 -17.48 12.19 6.05
N TRP A 100 -17.22 10.91 6.40
CA TRP A 100 -16.69 9.93 5.48
C TRP A 100 -17.74 9.51 4.44
N ASP A 101 -17.35 9.57 3.18
CA ASP A 101 -18.15 9.19 2.03
C ASP A 101 -17.44 8.12 1.22
N PHE A 102 -18.11 7.00 0.93
CA PHE A 102 -17.53 5.86 0.21
C PHE A 102 -17.06 6.25 -1.19
N GLN A 103 -17.88 6.99 -1.94
CA GLN A 103 -17.57 7.36 -3.31
C GLN A 103 -16.38 8.32 -3.36
N LYS A 104 -16.35 9.33 -2.48
CA LYS A 104 -15.20 10.24 -2.36
C LYS A 104 -13.95 9.50 -1.93
N ALA A 105 -14.06 8.58 -0.97
CA ALA A 105 -12.94 7.77 -0.50
C ALA A 105 -12.39 6.87 -1.62
N ALA A 106 -13.24 6.27 -2.44
CA ALA A 106 -12.81 5.47 -3.57
C ALA A 106 -12.13 6.33 -4.66
N LEU A 107 -12.71 7.47 -5.03
CA LEU A 107 -12.23 8.28 -6.16
C LEU A 107 -11.05 9.20 -5.79
N HIS A 108 -11.01 9.73 -4.57
CA HIS A 108 -10.03 10.72 -4.13
C HIS A 108 -9.15 10.23 -2.97
N GLY A 109 -9.52 9.14 -2.31
CA GLY A 109 -8.70 8.47 -1.29
C GLY A 109 -7.77 7.40 -1.88
N SER A 110 -7.94 7.07 -3.17
CA SER A 110 -7.05 6.20 -3.93
C SER A 110 -6.67 6.85 -5.26
N SER A 111 -5.45 6.58 -5.74
CA SER A 111 -4.90 7.28 -6.89
C SER A 111 -5.30 6.66 -8.23
N TYR A 112 -5.35 7.50 -9.25
CA TYR A 112 -5.14 7.10 -10.64
C TYR A 112 -3.65 7.24 -10.96
N TYR A 113 -2.91 6.13 -10.99
CA TYR A 113 -1.49 6.12 -11.30
C TYR A 113 -1.29 5.91 -12.80
N GLU A 114 -0.97 6.98 -13.50
CA GLU A 114 -0.75 6.94 -14.94
C GLU A 114 0.62 6.33 -15.25
N LEU A 115 0.59 5.05 -15.60
CA LEU A 115 1.75 4.27 -15.96
C LEU A 115 1.89 4.13 -17.49
N PRO A 116 3.11 4.04 -18.02
CA PRO A 116 3.33 3.56 -19.38
C PRO A 116 2.65 2.21 -19.61
N ARG A 117 2.14 1.96 -20.81
CA ARG A 117 1.35 0.75 -21.14
C ARG A 117 2.00 -0.56 -20.67
N LEU A 118 3.32 -0.68 -20.84
CA LEU A 118 4.05 -1.87 -20.40
C LEU A 118 3.97 -2.06 -18.88
N LEU A 119 4.21 -1.02 -18.09
CA LEU A 119 4.13 -1.06 -16.63
C LEU A 119 2.69 -1.24 -16.16
N GLN A 120 1.72 -0.67 -16.86
CA GLN A 120 0.30 -0.85 -16.57
C GLN A 120 -0.10 -2.32 -16.73
N TRP A 121 0.37 -2.98 -17.81
CA TRP A 121 0.14 -4.40 -18.04
C TRP A 121 0.82 -5.28 -16.98
N PHE A 122 2.11 -5.05 -16.68
CA PHE A 122 2.83 -5.81 -15.66
C PHE A 122 2.25 -5.67 -14.26
N SER A 123 1.68 -4.51 -13.93
CA SER A 123 1.02 -4.26 -12.65
C SER A 123 -0.44 -4.75 -12.61
N GLY A 124 -0.93 -5.42 -13.66
CA GLY A 124 -2.31 -5.87 -13.76
C GLY A 124 -3.32 -4.71 -13.79
N ASN A 125 -2.96 -3.59 -14.44
CA ASN A 125 -3.76 -2.37 -14.51
C ASN A 125 -4.11 -1.73 -13.16
N ILE A 126 -3.36 -2.06 -12.10
CA ILE A 126 -3.63 -1.53 -10.75
C ILE A 126 -3.42 0.00 -10.65
N GLY A 127 -2.85 0.63 -11.65
CA GLY A 127 -2.81 2.08 -11.75
C GLY A 127 -4.21 2.74 -11.74
N PHE A 128 -5.24 2.03 -12.18
CA PHE A 128 -6.65 2.46 -12.07
C PHE A 128 -7.25 2.13 -10.70
N HIS A 129 -6.51 2.41 -9.62
CA HIS A 129 -6.83 1.96 -8.27
C HIS A 129 -8.12 2.56 -7.72
N HIS A 130 -8.45 3.80 -8.08
CA HIS A 130 -9.70 4.48 -7.75
C HIS A 130 -10.95 3.71 -8.23
N ILE A 131 -10.87 3.07 -9.41
CA ILE A 131 -11.95 2.23 -9.93
C ILE A 131 -12.02 0.91 -9.15
N HIS A 132 -10.87 0.31 -8.87
CA HIS A 132 -10.79 -0.90 -8.06
C HIS A 132 -11.42 -0.70 -6.67
N HIS A 133 -11.18 0.45 -6.03
CA HIS A 133 -11.82 0.78 -4.75
C HIS A 133 -13.32 1.00 -4.85
N LEU A 134 -13.78 1.61 -5.95
CA LEU A 134 -15.21 1.84 -6.15
C LEU A 134 -15.95 0.52 -6.45
N SER A 135 -15.34 -0.37 -7.22
CA SER A 135 -15.92 -1.67 -7.58
C SER A 135 -14.86 -2.76 -7.77
N PRO A 136 -14.49 -3.49 -6.71
CA PRO A 136 -13.48 -4.55 -6.78
C PRO A 136 -13.90 -5.76 -7.63
N ARG A 137 -15.16 -5.78 -8.11
CA ARG A 137 -15.68 -6.84 -9.01
C ARG A 137 -15.27 -6.63 -10.47
N ILE A 138 -14.77 -5.43 -10.83
CA ILE A 138 -14.31 -5.17 -12.19
C ILE A 138 -12.95 -5.87 -12.38
N PRO A 139 -12.83 -6.83 -13.32
CA PRO A 139 -11.57 -7.48 -13.59
C PRO A 139 -10.51 -6.48 -14.05
N ASN A 140 -9.25 -6.74 -13.73
CA ASN A 140 -8.13 -5.85 -14.04
C ASN A 140 -8.02 -5.47 -15.52
N TYR A 141 -8.30 -6.40 -16.43
CA TYR A 141 -8.26 -6.17 -17.88
C TYR A 141 -9.41 -5.29 -18.41
N HIS A 142 -10.41 -4.97 -17.58
CA HIS A 142 -11.50 -4.05 -17.90
C HIS A 142 -11.35 -2.66 -17.26
N LEU A 143 -10.41 -2.46 -16.34
CA LEU A 143 -10.25 -1.19 -15.62
C LEU A 143 -9.97 -0.01 -16.55
N GLU A 144 -9.09 -0.18 -17.54
CA GLU A 144 -8.79 0.88 -18.52
C GLU A 144 -10.02 1.23 -19.36
N LYS A 145 -10.77 0.22 -19.84
CA LYS A 145 -12.00 0.44 -20.58
C LYS A 145 -13.04 1.17 -19.74
N CYS A 146 -13.19 0.77 -18.49
CA CYS A 146 -14.09 1.43 -17.54
C CYS A 146 -13.70 2.89 -17.32
N HIS A 147 -12.41 3.17 -17.10
CA HIS A 147 -11.90 4.52 -16.93
C HIS A 147 -12.25 5.43 -18.13
N ARG A 148 -12.10 4.91 -19.35
CA ARG A 148 -12.39 5.67 -20.58
C ARG A 148 -13.87 5.87 -20.85
N ALA A 149 -14.72 4.94 -20.42
CA ALA A 149 -16.15 4.95 -20.69
C ALA A 149 -16.94 5.87 -19.75
N GLU A 150 -16.44 6.14 -18.55
CA GLU A 150 -17.18 6.86 -17.51
C GLU A 150 -16.54 8.25 -17.29
N PRO A 151 -17.26 9.35 -17.57
CA PRO A 151 -16.74 10.71 -17.38
C PRO A 151 -16.33 11.01 -15.94
N LEU A 152 -16.97 10.39 -14.94
CA LEU A 152 -16.64 10.56 -13.53
C LEU A 152 -15.18 10.20 -13.25
N PHE A 153 -14.67 9.14 -13.86
CA PHE A 153 -13.28 8.71 -13.65
C PHE A 153 -12.26 9.63 -14.31
N GLN A 154 -12.67 10.36 -15.35
CA GLN A 154 -11.82 11.35 -16.03
C GLN A 154 -11.57 12.61 -15.16
N THR A 155 -12.36 12.82 -14.10
CA THR A 155 -12.17 13.94 -13.16
C THR A 155 -11.03 13.68 -12.17
N VAL A 156 -10.60 12.42 -11.99
CA VAL A 156 -9.53 12.06 -11.06
C VAL A 156 -8.18 12.49 -11.64
N LYS A 157 -7.46 13.33 -10.89
CA LYS A 157 -6.15 13.82 -11.30
C LYS A 157 -5.14 12.67 -11.41
N PRO A 158 -4.48 12.49 -12.56
CA PRO A 158 -3.48 11.44 -12.71
C PRO A 158 -2.23 11.72 -11.88
N LEU A 159 -1.73 10.68 -11.23
CA LEU A 159 -0.42 10.66 -10.58
C LEU A 159 0.58 10.07 -11.58
N THR A 160 1.55 10.87 -12.02
CA THR A 160 2.61 10.42 -12.94
C THR A 160 3.76 9.73 -12.20
N LEU A 161 4.61 8.99 -12.92
CA LEU A 161 5.82 8.36 -12.36
C LEU A 161 6.70 9.36 -11.62
N VAL A 162 7.00 10.51 -12.25
CA VAL A 162 7.82 11.55 -11.62
C VAL A 162 7.09 12.21 -10.46
N GLY A 163 5.80 12.49 -10.63
CA GLY A 163 4.96 13.07 -9.58
C GLY A 163 4.86 12.19 -8.34
N SER A 164 4.88 10.86 -8.52
CA SER A 164 4.81 9.90 -7.41
C SER A 164 6.03 9.95 -6.47
N LEU A 165 7.18 10.41 -6.95
CA LEU A 165 8.37 10.56 -6.10
C LEU A 165 8.17 11.57 -4.96
N LYS A 166 7.28 12.54 -5.14
CA LYS A 166 6.91 13.48 -4.07
C LYS A 166 6.26 12.77 -2.87
N SER A 167 5.64 11.61 -3.09
CA SER A 167 5.02 10.82 -2.04
C SER A 167 6.01 10.38 -0.96
N PHE A 168 7.31 10.27 -1.28
CA PHE A 168 8.35 10.03 -0.26
C PHE A 168 8.44 11.12 0.80
N ALA A 169 8.06 12.35 0.47
CA ALA A 169 8.07 13.46 1.41
C ALA A 169 6.86 13.48 2.35
N TYR A 170 5.76 12.84 1.98
CA TYR A 170 4.53 12.81 2.76
C TYR A 170 4.62 11.77 3.88
N ARG A 171 4.39 12.20 5.15
CA ARG A 171 4.57 11.35 6.33
C ARG A 171 3.46 11.50 7.36
N LEU A 172 2.78 12.63 7.36
CA LEU A 172 1.83 13.02 8.38
C LEU A 172 0.59 13.59 7.71
N TRP A 173 -0.56 13.36 8.32
CA TRP A 173 -1.80 14.05 7.96
C TRP A 173 -1.98 15.28 8.84
N ASP A 174 -2.14 16.44 8.23
CA ASP A 174 -2.47 17.70 8.90
C ASP A 174 -4.00 17.86 8.90
N GLU A 175 -4.63 17.66 10.06
CA GLU A 175 -6.08 17.72 10.21
C GLU A 175 -6.66 19.13 10.01
N GLN A 176 -5.87 20.17 10.28
CA GLN A 176 -6.34 21.55 10.10
C GLN A 176 -6.31 21.96 8.62
N ARG A 177 -5.27 21.55 7.92
CA ARG A 177 -5.08 21.88 6.51
C ARG A 177 -5.62 20.82 5.55
N GLN A 178 -6.18 19.72 6.10
CA GLN A 178 -6.73 18.59 5.33
C GLN A 178 -5.77 18.12 4.21
N LYS A 179 -4.49 17.92 4.55
CA LYS A 179 -3.47 17.49 3.59
C LYS A 179 -2.33 16.71 4.21
N LEU A 180 -1.69 15.91 3.38
CA LEU A 180 -0.43 15.24 3.73
C LEU A 180 0.72 16.23 3.76
N VAL A 181 1.56 16.13 4.79
CA VAL A 181 2.74 16.97 5.01
C VAL A 181 3.97 16.14 5.39
N GLY A 182 5.15 16.69 5.15
CA GLY A 182 6.41 16.10 5.61
C GLY A 182 6.71 16.44 7.07
N TYR A 183 7.72 15.78 7.64
CA TYR A 183 8.18 16.06 9.01
C TYR A 183 8.63 17.52 9.23
N GLY A 184 9.04 18.24 8.18
CA GLY A 184 9.37 19.66 8.26
C GLY A 184 8.22 20.53 8.78
N ALA A 185 6.98 20.15 8.51
CA ALA A 185 5.79 20.85 9.00
C ALA A 185 5.67 20.82 10.53
N LEU A 186 6.22 19.79 11.20
CA LEU A 186 6.21 19.71 12.67
C LEU A 186 6.94 20.88 13.32
N LYS A 187 8.01 21.39 12.70
CA LYS A 187 8.74 22.55 13.24
C LYS A 187 7.86 23.80 13.22
N ALA A 188 7.15 24.05 12.12
CA ALA A 188 6.23 25.18 11.99
C ALA A 188 5.07 25.08 12.99
N ILE A 189 4.44 23.90 13.10
CA ILE A 189 3.34 23.67 14.06
C ILE A 189 3.81 23.84 15.50
N ARG A 190 5.04 23.44 15.82
CA ARG A 190 5.61 23.61 17.18
C ARG A 190 5.86 25.07 17.52
N VAL A 191 6.27 25.86 16.54
CA VAL A 191 6.44 27.33 16.72
C VAL A 191 5.12 28.02 16.91
N GLU A 192 4.10 27.67 16.11
CA GLU A 192 2.74 28.24 16.23
C GLU A 192 2.06 27.91 17.57
N ARG A 193 2.32 26.73 18.15
CA ARG A 193 1.72 26.30 19.43
C ARG A 193 2.41 26.80 20.67
N GLY A 194 3.60 27.42 20.54
CA GLY A 194 4.41 27.82 21.68
C GLY A 194 4.94 26.63 22.51
N PRO A 195 5.71 26.89 23.57
CA PRO A 195 6.17 25.86 24.49
C PRO A 195 4.96 25.19 25.18
N ALA A 196 4.97 23.85 25.23
CA ALA A 196 3.91 23.10 25.94
C ALA A 196 3.79 23.60 27.38
N PRO A 197 2.56 23.81 27.91
CA PRO A 197 2.39 24.20 29.30
C PRO A 197 3.09 23.19 30.20
N ALA A 198 3.91 23.70 31.13
CA ALA A 198 4.65 22.89 32.09
C ALA A 198 3.66 21.95 32.79
N ARG A 199 3.90 20.63 32.72
CA ARG A 199 3.09 19.65 33.46
C ARG A 199 3.14 20.04 34.94
N SER A 200 2.06 20.55 35.48
CA SER A 200 1.90 20.72 36.91
C SER A 200 2.18 19.38 37.57
N ARG A 201 3.26 19.30 38.36
CA ARG A 201 3.50 18.18 39.26
C ARG A 201 2.36 18.20 40.27
N ARG A 202 1.35 17.38 40.08
CA ARG A 202 0.44 17.04 41.14
C ARG A 202 1.26 16.31 42.21
N ASN A 203 1.53 17.01 43.29
CA ASN A 203 2.04 16.42 44.52
C ASN A 203 1.04 15.34 44.95
N ARG A 204 1.55 14.15 45.12
CA ARG A 204 0.90 13.11 45.95
C ARG A 204 1.29 13.33 47.39
#